data_a8cd069e5cf7815a2fcd9daebc002572
#
_entry.id   a8cd069e5cf7815a2fcd9daebc002572
#
_cell.length_a   1.000
_cell.length_b   1.000
_cell.length_c   1.000
_cell.angle_alpha   90.00
_cell.angle_beta   90.00
_cell.angle_gamma   90.00
#
_symmetry.space_group_name_H-M   'P 1'
#
loop_
_entity.id
_entity.type
_entity.pdbx_description
1 polymer ?
#
loop_
_entity_poly.entity_id
_entity_poly.type
_entity_poly.pdbx_seq_one_letter_code
_entity_poly.pdbx_strand_id
1 'polypeptide(L)'
;RDIACRCSDAAIERYRTKLGGPLADRIDLIVDVARPDPDLIVRGAEGKTSSELLEDVMRGREFRSWRVASRGDGDGHDGLTSIDAAIASQALSNEGKTALLEIARRKHLTGRGIVRLSRVARAIADMAESQTIEPAHLMEASLLQGRRGDGEAC
;
A
#
# COMPACT_ATOMS: atom_id res chain seq x y z
N ARG A 1 16.18 25.94 1.40
CA ARG A 1 16.22 26.03 2.88
C ARG A 1 14.85 25.58 3.35
N ASP A 2 14.79 24.39 3.93
CA ASP A 2 13.57 23.92 4.59
C ASP A 2 13.27 24.90 5.73
N ILE A 3 12.05 25.42 5.74
CA ILE A 3 11.61 26.29 6.83
C ILE A 3 11.50 25.39 8.05
N ALA A 4 12.46 25.49 8.97
CA ALA A 4 12.44 24.71 10.19
C ALA A 4 11.11 24.91 10.93
N CYS A 5 10.46 23.82 11.29
CA CYS A 5 9.24 23.86 12.07
C CYS A 5 9.51 24.57 13.41
N ARG A 6 8.65 25.53 13.79
CA ARG A 6 8.75 26.26 15.07
C ARG A 6 7.82 25.71 16.14
N CYS A 7 7.15 24.60 15.86
CA CYS A 7 6.27 23.96 16.83
C CYS A 7 7.09 23.28 17.94
N SER A 8 6.59 23.32 19.16
CA SER A 8 7.17 22.52 20.23
C SER A 8 6.92 21.01 19.99
N ASP A 9 7.79 20.15 20.48
CA ASP A 9 7.65 18.68 20.33
C ASP A 9 6.29 18.19 20.85
N ALA A 10 5.79 18.78 21.93
CA ALA A 10 4.45 18.48 22.46
C ALA A 10 3.32 18.89 21.51
N ALA A 11 3.49 19.94 20.70
CA ALA A 11 2.51 20.35 19.68
C ALA A 11 2.53 19.39 18.47
N ILE A 12 3.72 18.99 18.05
CA ILE A 12 3.92 18.01 16.98
C ILE A 12 3.31 16.65 17.38
N GLU A 13 3.59 16.17 18.56
CA GLU A 13 3.06 14.90 19.07
C GLU A 13 1.54 14.94 19.20
N ARG A 14 0.97 16.02 19.70
CA ARG A 14 -0.48 16.22 19.78
C ARG A 14 -1.16 16.26 18.40
N TYR A 15 -0.48 16.73 17.37
CA TYR A 15 -0.97 16.71 16.01
C TYR A 15 -0.89 15.31 15.41
N ARG A 16 0.22 14.60 15.63
CA ARG A 16 0.42 13.22 15.19
C ARG A 16 -0.59 12.25 15.81
N THR A 17 -0.89 12.40 17.09
CA THR A 17 -1.88 11.55 17.78
C THR A 17 -3.30 11.73 17.24
N LYS A 18 -3.64 12.87 16.64
CA LYS A 18 -4.95 13.05 15.97
C LYS A 18 -5.13 12.17 14.75
N LEU A 19 -4.05 11.87 14.03
CA LEU A 19 -4.04 10.96 12.87
C LEU A 19 -3.67 9.53 13.23
N GLY A 20 -3.33 9.27 14.49
CA GLY A 20 -2.94 7.97 15.00
C GLY A 20 -4.12 7.07 15.36
N GLY A 21 -3.81 5.83 15.74
CA GLY A 21 -4.77 4.87 16.26
C GLY A 21 -5.78 4.38 15.23
N PRO A 22 -7.08 4.40 15.57
CA PRO A 22 -8.12 3.75 14.76
C PRO A 22 -8.29 4.32 13.35
N LEU A 23 -7.90 5.59 13.11
CA LEU A 23 -7.96 6.20 11.79
C LEU A 23 -6.82 5.67 10.89
N ALA A 24 -5.59 5.67 11.41
CA ALA A 24 -4.44 5.14 10.69
C ALA A 24 -4.61 3.66 10.31
N ASP A 25 -5.33 2.89 11.13
CA ASP A 25 -5.65 1.49 10.85
C ASP A 25 -6.60 1.29 9.67
N ARG A 26 -7.29 2.34 9.23
CA ARG A 26 -8.23 2.32 8.11
C ARG A 26 -7.66 2.88 6.82
N ILE A 27 -6.47 3.49 6.88
CA ILE A 27 -5.78 4.03 5.71
C ILE A 27 -4.90 2.93 5.13
N ASP A 28 -5.17 2.53 3.89
CA ASP A 28 -4.46 1.43 3.23
C ASP A 28 -3.10 1.84 2.70
N LEU A 29 -2.96 3.07 2.22
CA LEU A 29 -1.74 3.61 1.61
C LEU A 29 -1.33 4.92 2.28
N ILE A 30 -0.06 5.05 2.59
CA ILE A 30 0.56 6.28 3.06
C ILE A 30 1.76 6.55 2.16
N VAL A 31 1.75 7.69 1.49
CA VAL A 31 2.82 8.11 0.59
C VAL A 31 3.43 9.39 1.11
N ASP A 32 4.71 9.36 1.39
CA ASP A 32 5.46 10.57 1.75
C ASP A 32 5.84 11.32 0.48
N VAL A 33 5.33 12.54 0.36
CA VAL A 33 5.60 13.40 -0.79
C VAL A 33 6.60 14.49 -0.39
N ALA A 34 7.82 14.36 -0.87
CA ALA A 34 8.85 15.37 -0.69
C ALA A 34 8.59 16.60 -1.58
N ARG A 35 9.11 17.76 -1.15
CA ARG A 35 9.12 18.95 -2.00
C ARG A 35 9.99 18.67 -3.23
N PRO A 36 9.49 18.89 -4.45
CA PRO A 36 10.30 18.68 -5.64
C PRO A 36 11.45 19.70 -5.69
N ASP A 37 12.56 19.28 -6.28
CA ASP A 37 13.69 20.16 -6.54
C ASP A 37 13.22 21.32 -7.45
N PRO A 38 13.47 22.58 -7.09
CA PRO A 38 13.14 23.72 -7.94
C PRO A 38 13.69 23.60 -9.37
N ASP A 39 14.88 23.02 -9.53
CA ASP A 39 15.48 22.80 -10.85
C ASP A 39 14.65 21.86 -11.71
N LEU A 40 14.03 20.83 -11.13
CA LEU A 40 13.11 19.92 -11.84
C LEU A 40 11.85 20.64 -12.30
N ILE A 41 11.35 21.58 -11.49
CA ILE A 41 10.18 22.37 -11.85
C ILE A 41 10.49 23.33 -13.01
N VAL A 42 11.65 24.00 -12.95
CA VAL A 42 12.03 25.01 -13.95
C VAL A 42 12.40 24.36 -15.28
N ARG A 43 13.06 23.21 -15.24
CA ARG A 43 13.47 22.48 -16.47
C ARG A 43 12.37 21.63 -17.08
N GLY A 44 11.24 21.46 -16.39
CA GLY A 44 10.19 20.51 -16.76
C GLY A 44 10.62 19.07 -16.46
N ALA A 45 10.11 18.51 -15.37
CA ALA A 45 10.34 17.09 -15.09
C ALA A 45 9.54 16.25 -16.10
N GLU A 46 10.22 15.37 -16.82
CA GLU A 46 9.57 14.34 -17.62
C GLU A 46 9.03 13.26 -16.67
N GLY A 47 7.74 13.19 -16.54
CA GLY A 47 7.00 12.16 -15.82
C GLY A 47 5.92 11.58 -16.69
N LYS A 48 5.31 10.49 -16.26
CA LYS A 48 4.12 9.95 -16.95
C LYS A 48 3.01 10.99 -16.98
N THR A 49 2.39 11.14 -18.13
CA THR A 49 1.19 11.97 -18.30
C THR A 49 -0.02 11.36 -17.60
N SER A 50 -1.05 12.15 -17.35
CA SER A 50 -2.30 11.63 -16.78
C SER A 50 -2.95 10.56 -17.67
N SER A 51 -2.78 10.65 -18.98
CA SER A 51 -3.30 9.66 -19.93
C SER A 51 -2.57 8.33 -19.79
N GLU A 52 -1.24 8.33 -19.73
CA GLU A 52 -0.43 7.12 -19.53
C GLU A 52 -0.73 6.46 -18.18
N LEU A 53 -0.91 7.26 -17.11
CA LEU A 53 -1.30 6.73 -15.82
C LEU A 53 -2.71 6.11 -15.86
N LEU A 54 -3.65 6.72 -16.58
CA LEU A 54 -4.98 6.18 -16.76
C LEU A 54 -4.96 4.84 -17.51
N GLU A 55 -4.15 4.73 -18.55
CA GLU A 55 -3.98 3.49 -19.32
C GLU A 55 -3.46 2.36 -18.43
N ASP A 56 -2.45 2.64 -17.59
CA ASP A 56 -1.93 1.67 -16.61
C ASP A 56 -3.03 1.21 -15.63
N VAL A 57 -3.83 2.14 -15.12
CA VAL A 57 -4.95 1.82 -14.21
C VAL A 57 -6.02 0.98 -14.91
N MET A 58 -6.37 1.31 -16.14
CA MET A 58 -7.38 0.57 -16.89
C MET A 58 -6.91 -0.85 -17.19
N ARG A 59 -5.67 -1.04 -17.59
CA ARG A 59 -5.05 -2.36 -17.81
C ARG A 59 -5.10 -3.23 -16.53
N GLY A 60 -4.71 -2.68 -15.39
CA GLY A 60 -4.79 -3.38 -14.12
C GLY A 60 -6.23 -3.76 -13.72
N ARG A 61 -7.21 -2.90 -14.01
CA ARG A 61 -8.64 -3.18 -13.78
C ARG A 61 -9.19 -4.27 -14.69
N GLU A 62 -8.82 -4.27 -15.95
CA GLU A 62 -9.20 -5.31 -16.91
C GLU A 62 -8.63 -6.67 -16.50
N PHE A 63 -7.35 -6.71 -16.14
CA PHE A 63 -6.73 -7.92 -15.62
C PHE A 63 -7.42 -8.43 -14.35
N ARG A 64 -7.73 -7.55 -13.40
CA ARG A 64 -8.49 -7.92 -12.20
C ARG A 64 -9.85 -8.52 -12.57
N SER A 65 -10.60 -7.91 -13.45
CA SER A 65 -11.91 -8.39 -13.87
C SER A 65 -11.82 -9.77 -14.51
N TRP A 66 -10.86 -9.97 -15.39
CA TRP A 66 -10.57 -11.26 -16.00
C TRP A 66 -10.20 -12.33 -14.95
N ARG A 67 -9.31 -11.98 -14.03
CA ARG A 67 -8.86 -12.90 -12.95
C ARG A 67 -10.00 -13.33 -12.05
N VAL A 68 -10.87 -12.40 -11.65
CA VAL A 68 -12.04 -12.70 -10.81
C VAL A 68 -13.01 -13.60 -11.56
N ALA A 69 -13.32 -13.30 -12.82
CA ALA A 69 -14.19 -14.12 -13.65
C ALA A 69 -13.64 -15.54 -13.88
N SER A 70 -12.32 -15.66 -14.10
CA SER A 70 -11.65 -16.95 -14.34
C SER A 70 -11.63 -17.86 -13.10
N ARG A 71 -11.77 -17.31 -11.89
CA ARG A 71 -11.76 -18.10 -10.64
C ARG A 71 -13.13 -18.57 -10.20
N GLY A 72 -14.21 -18.00 -10.76
CA GLY A 72 -15.57 -18.25 -10.29
C GLY A 72 -15.85 -17.74 -8.87
N ASP A 73 -14.86 -17.18 -8.21
CA ASP A 73 -15.02 -16.49 -6.94
C ASP A 73 -15.47 -15.06 -7.24
N GLY A 74 -16.66 -14.70 -6.79
CA GLY A 74 -17.09 -13.30 -6.78
C GLY A 74 -16.03 -12.42 -6.14
N ASP A 75 -16.03 -11.14 -6.48
CA ASP A 75 -15.04 -10.17 -5.97
C ASP A 75 -15.05 -10.20 -4.43
N GLY A 76 -14.21 -11.03 -3.85
CA GLY A 76 -14.20 -11.52 -2.47
C GLY A 76 -14.16 -10.46 -1.36
N HIS A 77 -14.82 -9.33 -1.59
CA HIS A 77 -14.94 -8.22 -0.65
C HIS A 77 -16.21 -8.26 0.20
N ASP A 78 -17.28 -8.87 -0.29
CA ASP A 78 -18.56 -8.90 0.40
C ASP A 78 -18.77 -10.28 1.06
N GLY A 79 -18.51 -10.35 2.37
CA GLY A 79 -18.90 -11.50 3.18
C GLY A 79 -17.77 -12.36 3.75
N LEU A 80 -16.49 -11.99 3.60
CA LEU A 80 -15.40 -12.74 4.23
C LEU A 80 -15.46 -12.56 5.75
N THR A 81 -15.93 -13.59 6.42
CA THR A 81 -16.16 -13.61 7.88
C THR A 81 -14.88 -13.84 8.68
N SER A 82 -13.78 -14.25 8.03
CA SER A 82 -12.52 -14.54 8.68
C SER A 82 -11.31 -13.92 7.96
N ILE A 83 -10.25 -13.69 8.72
CA ILE A 83 -8.95 -13.21 8.19
C ILE A 83 -8.37 -14.23 7.22
N ASP A 84 -8.50 -15.52 7.53
CA ASP A 84 -7.98 -16.61 6.70
C ASP A 84 -8.63 -16.65 5.33
N ALA A 85 -9.95 -16.49 5.27
CA ALA A 85 -10.68 -16.41 4.01
C ALA A 85 -10.27 -15.18 3.20
N ALA A 86 -10.11 -14.02 3.86
CA ALA A 86 -9.65 -12.80 3.22
C ALA A 86 -8.25 -12.94 2.61
N ILE A 87 -7.34 -13.67 3.25
CA ILE A 87 -6.00 -13.94 2.74
C ILE A 87 -6.04 -14.99 1.62
N ALA A 88 -6.82 -16.06 1.79
CA ALA A 88 -6.95 -17.12 0.80
C ALA A 88 -7.46 -16.58 -0.55
N SER A 89 -8.39 -15.62 -0.53
CA SER A 89 -8.93 -14.97 -1.73
C SER A 89 -7.89 -14.20 -2.54
N GLN A 90 -6.76 -13.82 -1.94
CA GLN A 90 -5.74 -13.01 -2.59
C GLN A 90 -4.76 -13.81 -3.50
N ALA A 91 -4.79 -15.14 -3.46
CA ALA A 91 -3.92 -15.99 -4.29
C ALA A 91 -2.42 -15.73 -4.14
N LEU A 92 -1.91 -15.92 -2.94
CA LEU A 92 -0.48 -15.86 -2.70
C LEU A 92 0.23 -17.11 -3.23
N SER A 93 1.41 -16.93 -3.85
CA SER A 93 2.34 -18.04 -4.10
C SER A 93 2.85 -18.61 -2.76
N ASN A 94 3.51 -19.75 -2.77
CA ASN A 94 4.09 -20.30 -1.53
C ASN A 94 5.18 -19.38 -0.96
N GLU A 95 6.00 -18.83 -1.84
CA GLU A 95 7.03 -17.84 -1.52
C GLU A 95 6.39 -16.54 -1.01
N GLY A 96 5.27 -16.12 -1.62
CA GLY A 96 4.48 -14.98 -1.17
C GLY A 96 3.93 -15.17 0.24
N LYS A 97 3.44 -16.36 0.59
CA LYS A 97 3.00 -16.65 1.97
C LYS A 97 4.14 -16.52 2.97
N THR A 98 5.31 -17.04 2.62
CA THR A 98 6.51 -16.95 3.48
C THR A 98 6.92 -15.48 3.66
N ALA A 99 6.97 -14.70 2.59
CA ALA A 99 7.29 -13.29 2.64
C ALA A 99 6.28 -12.48 3.46
N LEU A 100 4.97 -12.78 3.32
CA LEU A 100 3.92 -12.15 4.09
C LEU A 100 4.12 -12.37 5.61
N LEU A 101 4.43 -13.61 6.00
CA LEU A 101 4.69 -13.94 7.40
C LEU A 101 5.93 -13.23 7.94
N GLU A 102 7.01 -13.14 7.17
CA GLU A 102 8.21 -12.42 7.56
C GLU A 102 7.95 -10.93 7.76
N ILE A 103 7.25 -10.30 6.80
CA ILE A 103 6.89 -8.87 6.89
C ILE A 103 5.99 -8.65 8.10
N ALA A 104 4.99 -9.52 8.31
CA ALA A 104 4.05 -9.41 9.42
C ALA A 104 4.78 -9.48 10.78
N ARG A 105 5.73 -10.38 10.93
CA ARG A 105 6.55 -10.51 12.14
C ARG A 105 7.45 -9.29 12.35
N ARG A 106 8.17 -8.87 11.31
CA ARG A 106 9.12 -7.74 11.38
C ARG A 106 8.43 -6.42 11.70
N LYS A 107 7.25 -6.19 11.12
CA LYS A 107 6.47 -4.95 11.31
C LYS A 107 5.42 -5.05 12.43
N HIS A 108 5.36 -6.17 13.15
CA HIS A 108 4.37 -6.41 14.20
C HIS A 108 2.93 -6.13 13.73
N LEU A 109 2.57 -6.62 12.54
CA LEU A 109 1.26 -6.35 11.97
C LEU A 109 0.15 -7.06 12.74
N THR A 110 -0.96 -6.36 12.92
CA THR A 110 -2.22 -6.95 13.40
C THR A 110 -2.87 -7.78 12.28
N GLY A 111 -3.86 -8.61 12.59
CA GLY A 111 -4.62 -9.33 11.56
C GLY A 111 -5.18 -8.41 10.47
N ARG A 112 -5.71 -7.23 10.86
CA ARG A 112 -6.13 -6.20 9.88
C ARG A 112 -4.98 -5.68 9.04
N GLY A 113 -3.82 -5.47 9.66
CA GLY A 113 -2.61 -5.04 8.95
C GLY A 113 -2.16 -6.04 7.91
N ILE A 114 -2.26 -7.35 8.21
CA ILE A 114 -1.91 -8.43 7.27
C ILE A 114 -2.89 -8.45 6.09
N VAL A 115 -4.19 -8.39 6.33
CA VAL A 115 -5.21 -8.34 5.27
C VAL A 115 -5.03 -7.11 4.40
N ARG A 116 -4.77 -5.95 4.99
CA ARG A 116 -4.51 -4.71 4.27
C ARG A 116 -3.27 -4.80 3.39
N LEU A 117 -2.17 -5.33 3.92
CA LEU A 117 -0.94 -5.57 3.15
C LEU A 117 -1.21 -6.47 1.95
N SER A 118 -1.92 -7.57 2.15
CA SER A 118 -2.24 -8.50 1.05
C SER A 118 -3.15 -7.88 -0.01
N ARG A 119 -4.09 -7.00 0.37
CA ARG A 119 -4.93 -6.27 -0.58
C ARG A 119 -4.13 -5.29 -1.45
N VAL A 120 -3.22 -4.53 -0.85
CA VAL A 120 -2.34 -3.63 -1.59
C VAL A 120 -1.43 -4.42 -2.52
N ALA A 121 -0.82 -5.50 -2.02
CA ALA A 121 0.00 -6.39 -2.84
C ALA A 121 -0.80 -7.03 -3.99
N ARG A 122 -2.10 -7.34 -3.78
CA ARG A 122 -2.98 -7.83 -4.85
C ARG A 122 -3.21 -6.78 -5.93
N ALA A 123 -3.44 -5.52 -5.54
CA ALA A 123 -3.58 -4.43 -6.51
C ALA A 123 -2.30 -4.23 -7.33
N ILE A 124 -1.13 -4.28 -6.70
CA ILE A 124 0.16 -4.20 -7.39
C ILE A 124 0.33 -5.37 -8.37
N ALA A 125 0.00 -6.59 -7.93
CA ALA A 125 0.08 -7.78 -8.77
C ALA A 125 -0.92 -7.74 -9.95
N ASP A 126 -2.11 -7.15 -9.76
CA ASP A 126 -3.08 -6.95 -10.85
C ASP A 126 -2.56 -5.92 -11.88
N MET A 127 -1.87 -4.87 -11.42
CA MET A 127 -1.21 -3.91 -12.31
C MET A 127 -0.02 -4.52 -13.06
N ALA A 128 0.63 -5.53 -12.48
CA ALA A 128 1.70 -6.32 -13.11
C ALA A 128 1.17 -7.52 -13.91
N GLU A 129 -0.14 -7.65 -14.08
CA GLU A 129 -0.81 -8.77 -14.77
C GLU A 129 -0.41 -10.15 -14.22
N SER A 130 -0.11 -10.22 -12.93
CA SER A 130 0.26 -11.46 -12.24
C SER A 130 -0.95 -12.13 -11.59
N GLN A 131 -1.14 -13.42 -11.86
CA GLN A 131 -2.23 -14.21 -11.27
C GLN A 131 -2.04 -14.44 -9.78
N THR A 132 -0.79 -14.52 -9.32
CA THR A 132 -0.41 -14.76 -7.93
C THR A 132 0.32 -13.57 -7.33
N ILE A 133 0.18 -13.40 -6.01
CA ILE A 133 0.97 -12.42 -5.28
C ILE A 133 2.34 -13.04 -4.98
N GLU A 134 3.37 -12.46 -5.57
CA GLU A 134 4.76 -12.84 -5.36
C GLU A 134 5.42 -11.99 -4.25
N PRO A 135 6.57 -12.41 -3.71
CA PRO A 135 7.30 -11.65 -2.68
C PRO A 135 7.57 -10.18 -3.06
N ALA A 136 7.88 -9.91 -4.33
CA ALA A 136 8.13 -8.56 -4.82
C ALA A 136 6.94 -7.62 -4.60
N HIS A 137 5.72 -8.09 -4.89
CA HIS A 137 4.49 -7.31 -4.70
C HIS A 137 4.24 -6.99 -3.22
N LEU A 138 4.56 -7.93 -2.32
CA LEU A 138 4.44 -7.72 -0.88
C LEU A 138 5.48 -6.76 -0.34
N MET A 139 6.70 -6.83 -0.85
CA MET A 139 7.75 -5.89 -0.47
C MET A 139 7.38 -4.47 -0.87
N GLU A 140 6.95 -4.25 -2.11
CA GLU A 140 6.48 -2.96 -2.58
C GLU A 140 5.28 -2.46 -1.76
N ALA A 141 4.25 -3.29 -1.57
CA ALA A 141 3.11 -2.96 -0.72
C ALA A 141 3.53 -2.56 0.70
N SER A 142 4.56 -3.21 1.24
CA SER A 142 5.06 -2.93 2.59
C SER A 142 5.72 -1.56 2.73
N LEU A 143 6.26 -1.00 1.64
CA LEU A 143 6.83 0.35 1.60
C LEU A 143 5.71 1.41 1.61
N LEU A 144 4.58 1.11 0.99
CA LEU A 144 3.42 2.00 0.91
C LEU A 144 2.54 1.99 2.17
N GLN A 145 2.81 1.12 3.14
CA GLN A 145 2.05 1.05 4.40
C GLN A 145 2.57 1.98 5.49
N GLY A 146 3.32 3.01 5.19
CA GLY A 146 3.83 3.98 6.14
C GLY A 146 4.49 3.37 7.40
N ARG A 147 5.56 3.96 7.88
CA ARG A 147 6.22 3.54 9.13
C ARG A 147 5.29 3.88 10.31
N ARG A 148 4.75 2.88 10.98
CA ARG A 148 4.15 3.09 12.30
C ARG A 148 5.28 3.44 13.28
N GLY A 149 5.40 4.70 13.64
CA GLY A 149 6.06 5.11 14.87
C GLY A 149 7.57 5.33 14.84
N ASP A 150 8.24 5.28 13.70
CA ASP A 150 9.60 5.79 13.64
C ASP A 150 9.53 7.32 13.48
N GLY A 151 9.59 7.98 14.63
CA GLY A 151 9.66 9.43 14.72
C GLY A 151 11.01 9.93 14.21
N GLU A 152 11.24 9.86 12.93
CA GLU A 152 12.25 10.72 12.31
C GLU A 152 11.58 12.05 11.99
N ALA A 153 12.02 13.01 12.77
CA ALA A 153 11.65 14.40 12.70
C ALA A 153 11.84 14.98 11.30
N CYS A 154 10.95 15.91 10.99
CA CYS A 154 11.26 16.96 10.01
C CYS A 154 12.54 17.68 10.38
#